data_f97c3937aeb2150705b7bdc0af50aaca
#
_entry.id   f97c3937aeb2150705b7bdc0af50aaca
#
_cell.length_a   1.000
_cell.length_b   1.000
_cell.length_c   1.000
_cell.angle_alpha   90.00
_cell.angle_beta   90.00
_cell.angle_gamma   90.00
#
_symmetry.space_group_name_H-M   'P 1'
#
loop_
_entity.id
_entity.type
_entity.pdbx_description
1 polymer ?
#
loop_
_entity_poly.entity_id
_entity_poly.type
_entity_poly.pdbx_seq_one_letter_code
_entity_poly.pdbx_strand_id
1 'polypeptide(L)'
;MLYTNLRKGGENMAVSYKNRIRSLRKKLKMTQEQMAEQLFIDQTTFSMYECGNRDIPVSILMELSTTYGVSVDYLLYKSDFAVLDDELVRTQTKELIDSLSAVQVIEVKGYIRRMIESKSQDD
;
A
#
# COMPACT_ATOMS: atom_id res chain seq x y z
N MET A 1 5.75 27.50 -9.76
CA MET A 1 5.82 26.14 -9.24
C MET A 1 4.63 25.81 -8.38
N LEU A 2 4.14 24.65 -8.56
CA LEU A 2 2.96 24.20 -7.83
C LEU A 2 3.18 24.10 -6.33
N TYR A 3 4.40 23.80 -5.94
CA TYR A 3 4.73 23.63 -4.52
C TYR A 3 4.54 24.87 -3.69
N THR A 4 4.82 26.01 -4.27
CA THR A 4 4.72 27.27 -3.54
C THR A 4 3.29 27.62 -3.19
N ASN A 5 2.35 27.08 -3.92
CA ASN A 5 0.95 27.36 -3.68
C ASN A 5 0.35 26.56 -2.53
N LEU A 6 1.02 25.50 -2.13
CA LEU A 6 0.50 24.61 -1.10
C LEU A 6 0.59 25.20 0.29
N ARG A 7 1.55 26.10 0.48
CA ARG A 7 1.81 26.69 1.80
C ARG A 7 1.84 28.20 1.74
N LYS A 8 0.92 28.74 1.04
CA LYS A 8 0.88 30.16 0.80
C LYS A 8 0.85 30.99 2.06
N GLY A 9 1.70 31.99 2.09
CA GLY A 9 1.63 33.02 3.12
C GLY A 9 1.70 32.50 4.53
N GLY A 10 2.30 31.36 4.73
CA GLY A 10 2.38 30.78 6.03
C GLY A 10 1.03 30.40 6.63
N GLU A 11 0.03 30.36 5.80
CA GLU A 11 -1.27 29.94 6.24
C GLU A 11 -1.21 28.53 6.78
N ASN A 12 -1.57 28.40 8.02
CA ASN A 12 -1.55 27.13 8.69
C ASN A 12 -2.83 26.38 8.38
N MET A 13 -3.03 26.10 7.12
CA MET A 13 -4.23 25.42 6.71
C MET A 13 -4.08 23.94 6.91
N ALA A 14 -5.13 23.34 7.40
CA ALA A 14 -5.21 21.90 7.44
C ALA A 14 -5.34 21.40 6.00
N VAL A 15 -4.21 21.16 5.37
CA VAL A 15 -4.21 20.61 4.01
C VAL A 15 -4.34 19.11 4.10
N SER A 16 -5.42 18.60 3.54
CA SER A 16 -5.61 17.18 3.44
C SER A 16 -4.86 16.67 2.22
N TYR A 17 -3.87 15.84 2.43
CA TYR A 17 -3.10 15.23 1.36
C TYR A 17 -3.72 13.90 0.98
N LYS A 18 -4.32 13.85 -0.20
CA LYS A 18 -4.91 12.62 -0.69
C LYS A 18 -3.83 11.56 -0.90
N ASN A 19 -4.15 10.35 -0.50
CA ASN A 19 -3.28 9.21 -0.71
C ASN A 19 -4.11 7.94 -0.84
N ARG A 20 -3.47 6.88 -1.32
CA ARG A 20 -4.15 5.60 -1.54
C ARG A 20 -3.90 4.57 -0.43
N ILE A 21 -3.46 5.02 0.73
CA ILE A 21 -3.15 4.10 1.84
C ILE A 21 -4.38 3.33 2.28
N ARG A 22 -5.51 4.01 2.43
CA ARG A 22 -6.76 3.34 2.80
C ARG A 22 -7.17 2.30 1.76
N SER A 23 -7.09 2.66 0.49
CA SER A 23 -7.41 1.74 -0.60
C SER A 23 -6.51 0.52 -0.58
N LEU A 24 -5.21 0.73 -0.40
CA LEU A 24 -4.24 -0.36 -0.28
C LEU A 24 -4.59 -1.26 0.92
N ARG A 25 -4.82 -0.65 2.08
CA ARG A 25 -5.15 -1.39 3.29
C ARG A 25 -6.39 -2.27 3.09
N LYS A 26 -7.43 -1.72 2.49
CA LYS A 26 -8.67 -2.47 2.25
C LYS A 26 -8.47 -3.60 1.26
N LYS A 27 -7.68 -3.40 0.23
CA LYS A 27 -7.35 -4.47 -0.71
C LYS A 27 -6.61 -5.61 -0.03
N LEU A 28 -5.79 -5.30 0.95
CA LEU A 28 -5.05 -6.28 1.74
C LEU A 28 -5.89 -6.89 2.87
N LYS A 29 -7.12 -6.41 3.04
CA LYS A 29 -8.05 -6.87 4.08
C LYS A 29 -7.48 -6.69 5.49
N MET A 30 -6.78 -5.58 5.69
CA MET A 30 -6.16 -5.24 6.97
C MET A 30 -6.95 -4.15 7.68
N THR A 31 -6.96 -4.23 9.01
CA THR A 31 -7.49 -3.15 9.84
C THR A 31 -6.44 -2.05 9.98
N GLN A 32 -6.85 -0.86 10.42
CA GLN A 32 -5.91 0.22 10.72
C GLN A 32 -4.89 -0.23 11.78
N GLU A 33 -5.36 -0.94 12.79
CA GLU A 33 -4.51 -1.44 13.86
C GLU A 33 -3.45 -2.38 13.32
N GLN A 34 -3.84 -3.32 12.46
CA GLN A 34 -2.91 -4.27 11.86
C GLN A 34 -1.84 -3.58 11.02
N MET A 35 -2.23 -2.63 10.20
CA MET A 35 -1.25 -1.93 9.37
C MET A 35 -0.36 -1.02 10.21
N ALA A 36 -0.90 -0.37 11.22
CA ALA A 36 -0.10 0.44 12.14
C ALA A 36 0.96 -0.42 12.84
N GLU A 37 0.58 -1.61 13.26
CA GLU A 37 1.51 -2.56 13.88
C GLU A 37 2.65 -2.94 12.93
N GLN A 38 2.32 -3.18 11.66
CA GLN A 38 3.32 -3.48 10.65
C GLN A 38 4.32 -2.33 10.46
N LEU A 39 3.87 -1.11 10.65
CA LEU A 39 4.69 0.09 10.48
C LEU A 39 5.35 0.55 11.79
N PHE A 40 5.12 -0.16 12.88
CA PHE A 40 5.64 0.19 14.21
C PHE A 40 5.22 1.57 14.66
N ILE A 41 3.96 1.93 14.39
CA ILE A 41 3.36 3.19 14.84
C ILE A 41 2.03 2.88 15.51
N ASP A 42 1.51 3.85 16.26
CA ASP A 42 0.20 3.68 16.88
C ASP A 42 -0.93 3.89 15.86
N GLN A 43 -2.09 3.36 16.18
CA GLN A 43 -3.24 3.42 15.29
C GLN A 43 -3.70 4.86 15.04
N THR A 44 -3.64 5.71 16.04
CA THR A 44 -4.05 7.10 15.91
C THR A 44 -3.20 7.83 14.88
N THR A 45 -1.87 7.64 14.96
CA THR A 45 -0.94 8.22 13.98
C THR A 45 -1.21 7.68 12.58
N PHE A 46 -1.41 6.38 12.47
CA PHE A 46 -1.72 5.78 11.16
C PHE A 46 -3.00 6.36 10.58
N SER A 47 -4.03 6.49 11.41
CA SER A 47 -5.31 7.06 10.98
C SER A 47 -5.14 8.48 10.43
N MET A 48 -4.29 9.28 11.07
CA MET A 48 -4.00 10.63 10.59
C MET A 48 -3.31 10.63 9.23
N TYR A 49 -2.41 9.69 9.01
CA TYR A 49 -1.76 9.53 7.70
C TYR A 49 -2.78 9.12 6.65
N GLU A 50 -3.61 8.13 6.95
CA GLU A 50 -4.58 7.58 6.02
C GLU A 50 -5.59 8.62 5.56
N CYS A 51 -6.06 9.47 6.46
CA CYS A 51 -7.04 10.51 6.11
C CYS A 51 -6.41 11.82 5.61
N GLY A 52 -5.09 11.89 5.56
CA GLY A 52 -4.39 13.05 5.02
C GLY A 52 -4.29 14.24 5.96
N ASN A 53 -4.57 14.04 7.25
CA ASN A 53 -4.51 15.13 8.22
C ASN A 53 -3.12 15.38 8.77
N ARG A 54 -2.17 14.57 8.40
CA ARG A 54 -0.80 14.67 8.87
C ARG A 54 0.15 14.25 7.76
N ASP A 55 1.28 14.95 7.66
CA ASP A 55 2.32 14.60 6.69
C ASP A 55 2.87 13.22 6.99
N ILE A 56 3.03 12.43 5.97
CA ILE A 56 3.57 11.08 6.10
C ILE A 56 5.08 11.14 5.97
N PRO A 57 5.83 10.68 6.98
CA PRO A 57 7.29 10.62 6.86
C PRO A 57 7.71 9.77 5.68
N VAL A 58 8.82 10.18 5.05
CA VAL A 58 9.37 9.42 3.92
C VAL A 58 9.65 7.98 4.30
N SER A 59 10.13 7.75 5.52
CA SER A 59 10.40 6.41 6.02
C SER A 59 9.16 5.50 6.00
N ILE A 60 8.01 6.06 6.32
CA ILE A 60 6.74 5.30 6.30
C ILE A 60 6.33 5.00 4.86
N LEU A 61 6.46 5.98 3.96
CA LEU A 61 6.16 5.77 2.55
C LEU A 61 7.07 4.70 1.94
N MET A 62 8.35 4.74 2.27
CA MET A 62 9.33 3.76 1.80
C MET A 62 9.00 2.36 2.33
N GLU A 63 8.61 2.27 3.59
CA GLU A 63 8.25 1.00 4.20
C GLU A 63 7.01 0.39 3.53
N LEU A 64 5.98 1.21 3.30
CA LEU A 64 4.78 0.76 2.60
C LEU A 64 5.12 0.29 1.18
N SER A 65 5.94 1.05 0.48
CA SER A 65 6.36 0.72 -0.87
C SER A 65 7.09 -0.60 -0.93
N THR A 66 8.07 -0.78 -0.06
CA THR A 66 8.91 -1.98 -0.03
C THR A 66 8.12 -3.20 0.41
N THR A 67 7.34 -3.06 1.47
CA THR A 67 6.60 -4.20 2.04
C THR A 67 5.52 -4.72 1.11
N TYR A 68 4.81 -3.82 0.45
CA TYR A 68 3.63 -4.21 -0.33
C TYR A 68 3.84 -4.13 -1.85
N GLY A 69 5.04 -3.75 -2.28
CA GLY A 69 5.38 -3.74 -3.70
C GLY A 69 4.65 -2.67 -4.51
N VAL A 70 4.25 -1.57 -3.88
CA VAL A 70 3.59 -0.46 -4.55
C VAL A 70 4.51 0.75 -4.62
N SER A 71 4.40 1.54 -5.67
CA SER A 71 5.23 2.73 -5.79
C SER A 71 4.75 3.83 -4.85
N VAL A 72 5.68 4.64 -4.37
CA VAL A 72 5.34 5.83 -3.58
C VAL A 72 4.50 6.78 -4.41
N ASP A 73 4.83 6.93 -5.69
CA ASP A 73 4.07 7.79 -6.61
C ASP A 73 2.61 7.35 -6.70
N TYR A 74 2.36 6.06 -6.76
CA TYR A 74 1.01 5.53 -6.76
C TYR A 74 0.29 5.86 -5.45
N LEU A 75 0.96 5.68 -4.33
CA LEU A 75 0.38 5.98 -3.02
C LEU A 75 -0.04 7.43 -2.89
N LEU A 76 0.67 8.34 -3.55
CA LEU A 76 0.44 9.78 -3.47
C LEU A 76 -0.34 10.35 -4.67
N TYR A 77 -0.94 9.51 -5.49
CA TYR A 77 -1.68 9.91 -6.68
C TYR A 77 -0.83 10.59 -7.75
N LYS A 78 0.48 10.32 -7.77
CA LYS A 78 1.37 10.84 -8.81
C LYS A 78 1.47 9.91 -10.02
N SER A 79 1.01 8.67 -9.86
CA SER A 79 1.02 7.66 -10.90
C SER A 79 -0.17 6.74 -10.71
N ASP A 80 -0.66 6.19 -11.80
CA ASP A 80 -1.70 5.16 -11.76
C ASP A 80 -1.11 3.75 -11.76
N PHE A 81 0.21 3.64 -11.87
CA PHE A 81 0.89 2.36 -11.85
C PHE A 81 1.32 2.02 -10.42
N ALA A 82 0.70 0.97 -9.86
CA ALA A 82 0.95 0.56 -8.49
C ALA A 82 2.29 -0.16 -8.34
N VAL A 83 2.62 -1.02 -9.29
CA VAL A 83 3.76 -1.91 -9.17
C VAL A 83 5.05 -1.20 -9.55
N LEU A 84 6.05 -1.30 -8.67
CA LEU A 84 7.38 -0.73 -8.92
C LEU A 84 8.11 -1.47 -10.03
N ASP A 85 8.14 -2.79 -9.91
CA ASP A 85 8.90 -3.66 -10.78
C ASP A 85 8.20 -5.02 -10.76
N ASP A 86 7.54 -5.34 -11.85
CA ASP A 86 6.76 -6.57 -11.96
C ASP A 86 7.64 -7.81 -11.76
N GLU A 87 8.82 -7.81 -12.36
CA GLU A 87 9.73 -8.93 -12.25
C GLU A 87 10.23 -9.13 -10.82
N LEU A 88 10.56 -8.04 -10.14
CA LEU A 88 11.02 -8.12 -8.76
C LEU A 88 9.93 -8.65 -7.84
N VAL A 89 8.70 -8.16 -8.01
CA VAL A 89 7.56 -8.63 -7.20
C VAL A 89 7.34 -10.13 -7.44
N ARG A 90 7.42 -10.58 -8.68
CA ARG A 90 7.27 -11.99 -9.01
C ARG A 90 8.38 -12.85 -8.41
N THR A 91 9.61 -12.38 -8.46
CA THR A 91 10.75 -13.08 -7.89
C THR A 91 10.63 -13.23 -6.39
N GLN A 92 10.30 -12.13 -5.69
CA GLN A 92 10.11 -12.16 -4.25
C GLN A 92 8.97 -13.08 -3.84
N THR A 93 7.90 -13.09 -4.62
CA THR A 93 6.75 -13.96 -4.34
C THR A 93 7.12 -15.42 -4.49
N LYS A 94 7.90 -15.77 -5.53
CA LYS A 94 8.39 -17.13 -5.70
C LYS A 94 9.23 -17.58 -4.51
N GLU A 95 10.09 -16.72 -4.01
CA GLU A 95 10.92 -17.03 -2.84
C GLU A 95 10.05 -17.30 -1.61
N LEU A 96 9.01 -16.51 -1.41
CA LEU A 96 8.07 -16.73 -0.31
C LEU A 96 7.34 -18.07 -0.45
N ILE A 97 6.93 -18.42 -1.66
CA ILE A 97 6.26 -19.69 -1.92
C ILE A 97 7.21 -20.86 -1.62
N ASP A 98 8.48 -20.72 -1.97
CA ASP A 98 9.49 -21.77 -1.73
C ASP A 98 9.69 -22.05 -0.23
N SER A 99 9.36 -21.10 0.63
CA SER A 99 9.45 -21.26 2.08
C SER A 99 8.26 -21.98 2.69
N LEU A 100 7.20 -22.22 1.91
CA LEU A 100 5.99 -22.86 2.40
C LEU A 100 6.06 -24.37 2.33
N SER A 101 5.27 -25.02 3.20
CA SER A 101 5.10 -26.48 3.10
C SER A 101 4.26 -26.82 1.88
N ALA A 102 4.32 -28.09 1.46
CA ALA A 102 3.53 -28.56 0.32
C ALA A 102 2.04 -28.31 0.50
N VAL A 103 1.52 -28.50 1.72
CA VAL A 103 0.11 -28.26 2.03
C VAL A 103 -0.25 -26.79 1.86
N GLN A 104 0.62 -25.90 2.36
CA GLN A 104 0.43 -24.47 2.23
C GLN A 104 0.48 -24.02 0.78
N VAL A 105 1.37 -24.59 -0.02
CA VAL A 105 1.44 -24.30 -1.47
C VAL A 105 0.14 -24.67 -2.15
N ILE A 106 -0.46 -25.81 -1.78
CA ILE A 106 -1.74 -26.23 -2.35
C ILE A 106 -2.84 -25.21 -2.02
N GLU A 107 -2.85 -24.69 -0.80
CA GLU A 107 -3.82 -23.66 -0.39
C GLU A 107 -3.65 -22.39 -1.21
N VAL A 108 -2.40 -21.94 -1.37
CA VAL A 108 -2.09 -20.76 -2.18
C VAL A 108 -2.52 -20.96 -3.63
N LYS A 109 -2.22 -22.13 -4.18
CA LYS A 109 -2.62 -22.48 -5.54
C LYS A 109 -4.14 -22.37 -5.73
N GLY A 110 -4.89 -22.87 -4.76
CA GLY A 110 -6.35 -22.77 -4.78
C GLY A 110 -6.83 -21.32 -4.75
N TYR A 111 -6.20 -20.49 -3.94
CA TYR A 111 -6.51 -19.06 -3.87
C TYR A 111 -6.26 -18.37 -5.21
N ILE A 112 -5.12 -18.65 -5.82
CA ILE A 112 -4.76 -18.08 -7.12
C ILE A 112 -5.77 -18.48 -8.20
N ARG A 113 -6.17 -19.75 -8.22
CA ARG A 113 -7.18 -20.22 -9.18
C ARG A 113 -8.50 -19.47 -9.03
N ARG A 114 -8.95 -19.26 -7.78
CA ARG A 114 -10.18 -18.52 -7.53
C ARG A 114 -10.09 -17.09 -8.02
N MET A 115 -8.92 -16.46 -7.85
CA MET A 115 -8.71 -15.10 -8.35
C MET A 115 -8.83 -15.03 -9.87
N ILE A 116 -8.24 -15.99 -10.57
CA ILE A 116 -8.27 -16.05 -12.03
C ILE A 116 -9.70 -16.28 -12.52
N GLU A 117 -10.41 -17.23 -11.93
CA GLU A 117 -11.80 -17.55 -12.30
C GLU A 117 -12.73 -16.38 -12.03
N SER A 118 -12.59 -15.72 -10.88
CA SER A 118 -13.40 -14.56 -10.54
C SER A 118 -13.20 -13.43 -11.54
N LYS A 119 -11.96 -13.20 -11.95
CA LYS A 119 -11.65 -12.17 -12.94
C LYS A 119 -12.26 -12.48 -14.30
N SER A 120 -12.26 -13.74 -14.70
CA SER A 120 -12.84 -14.17 -15.97
C SER A 120 -14.36 -13.98 -15.99
N GLN A 121 -15.02 -14.10 -14.83
CA GLN A 121 -16.46 -13.93 -14.74
C GLN A 121 -16.88 -12.45 -14.78
N ASP A 122 -16.01 -11.55 -14.39
CA ASP A 122 -16.30 -10.12 -14.38
C ASP A 122 -16.21 -9.49 -15.77
N ASP A 123 -15.61 -10.17 -16.70
CA ASP A 123 -15.54 -9.76 -18.08
C ASP A 123 -16.80 -10.24 -18.85
#